data_8538b8097c017b5658135add8d61b4f3
#
_entry.id   8538b8097c017b5658135add8d61b4f3
#
_cell.length_a   1.000
_cell.length_b   1.000
_cell.length_c   1.000
_cell.angle_alpha   90.00
_cell.angle_beta   90.00
_cell.angle_gamma   90.00
#
_symmetry.space_group_name_H-M   'P 1'
#
loop_
_entity.id
_entity.type
_entity.pdbx_description
1 polymer ?
#
loop_
_entity_poly.entity_id
_entity_poly.type
_entity_poly.pdbx_seq_one_letter_code
_entity_poly.pdbx_strand_id
1 'polypeptide(L)' 'MANQVLVNVKTSKGTWENTFQKSTRIKDVILGSRMHFRLPKEANLVLCRQELPHADFDPDRALVNYNVIDGEVLILKEA' A
#
# COMPACT_ATOMS: atom_id res chain seq x y z
N MET A 1 0.65 8.61 20.84
CA MET A 1 1.71 7.77 20.28
C MET A 1 1.18 7.06 19.07
N ALA A 2 1.84 7.28 18.01
CA ALA A 2 1.31 6.82 16.76
C ALA A 2 1.82 5.43 16.42
N ASN A 3 1.02 4.40 16.70
CA ASN A 3 1.21 3.08 16.14
C ASN A 3 0.51 2.93 14.79
N GLN A 4 -0.05 4.03 14.30
CA GLN A 4 -0.81 4.07 13.07
C GLN A 4 -0.18 5.04 12.10
N VAL A 5 -0.44 4.82 10.81
CA VAL A 5 0.04 5.69 9.75
C VAL A 5 -1.05 5.86 8.70
N LEU A 6 -1.23 7.10 8.27
CA LEU A 6 -2.18 7.45 7.21
C LEU A 6 -1.50 7.23 5.87
N VAL A 7 -2.11 6.40 5.01
CA VAL A 7 -1.55 6.04 3.71
C VAL A 7 -2.57 6.33 2.62
N ASN A 8 -2.09 6.90 1.53
CA ASN A 8 -2.88 7.12 0.32
C ASN A 8 -2.47 6.07 -0.70
N VAL A 9 -3.35 5.11 -0.98
CA VAL A 9 -3.08 4.08 -1.98
C VAL A 9 -3.67 4.55 -3.30
N LYS A 10 -2.80 4.80 -4.26
CA LYS A 10 -3.19 5.32 -5.58
C LYS A 10 -3.19 4.20 -6.61
N THR A 11 -4.29 4.10 -7.35
CA THR A 11 -4.45 3.13 -8.43
C THR A 11 -4.99 3.86 -9.67
N SER A 12 -5.11 3.13 -10.78
CA SER A 12 -5.77 3.68 -11.98
C SER A 12 -7.24 4.00 -11.73
N LYS A 13 -7.84 3.45 -10.68
CA LYS A 13 -9.25 3.69 -10.34
C LYS A 13 -9.44 4.83 -9.34
N GLY A 14 -8.36 5.40 -8.85
CA GLY A 14 -8.43 6.50 -7.90
C GLY A 14 -7.50 6.30 -6.73
N THR A 15 -7.69 7.12 -5.70
CA THR A 15 -6.86 7.11 -4.49
C THR A 15 -7.72 6.79 -3.28
N TRP A 16 -7.22 5.89 -2.43
CA TRP A 16 -7.88 5.48 -1.20
C TRP A 16 -7.02 5.90 -0.02
N GLU A 17 -7.54 6.81 0.78
CA GLU A 17 -6.89 7.23 2.00
C GLU A 17 -7.38 6.35 3.14
N ASN A 18 -6.46 5.70 3.83
CA ASN A 18 -6.81 4.84 4.95
C ASN A 18 -5.71 4.83 5.98
N THR A 19 -6.09 4.65 7.24
CA THR A 19 -5.16 4.55 8.35
C THR A 19 -4.91 3.08 8.64
N PHE A 20 -3.64 2.70 8.66
CA PHE A 20 -3.21 1.34 8.97
C PHE A 20 -2.36 1.32 10.22
N GLN A 21 -2.26 0.17 10.87
CA GLN A 21 -1.25 -0.05 11.90
C GLN A 21 0.12 -0.05 11.21
N LYS A 22 1.13 0.51 11.85
CA LYS A 22 2.48 0.49 11.31
C LYS A 22 3.03 -0.93 11.15
N SER A 23 2.51 -1.86 11.94
CA SER A 23 2.88 -3.27 11.85
C SER A 23 2.14 -4.02 10.75
N THR A 24 1.20 -3.39 10.05
CA THR A 24 0.47 -4.02 8.96
C THR A 24 1.43 -4.40 7.84
N ARG A 25 1.34 -5.64 7.39
CA ARG A 25 2.20 -6.11 6.31
C ARG A 25 1.73 -5.55 4.98
N ILE A 26 2.68 -5.40 4.07
CA ILE A 26 2.38 -4.87 2.74
C ILE A 26 1.30 -5.71 2.04
N LYS A 27 1.37 -7.03 2.17
CA LYS A 27 0.35 -7.91 1.57
C LYS A 27 -1.05 -7.62 2.08
N ASP A 28 -1.19 -7.18 3.32
CA ASP A 28 -2.49 -6.85 3.90
C ASP A 28 -2.98 -5.49 3.43
N VAL A 29 -2.08 -4.54 3.18
CA VAL A 29 -2.42 -3.27 2.54
C VAL A 29 -2.93 -3.54 1.13
N ILE A 30 -2.25 -4.42 0.40
CA ILE A 30 -2.65 -4.82 -0.96
C ILE A 30 -4.02 -5.48 -0.92
N LEU A 31 -4.24 -6.41 0.02
CA LEU A 31 -5.51 -7.10 0.16
C LEU A 31 -6.65 -6.11 0.43
N GLY A 32 -6.45 -5.19 1.36
CA GLY A 32 -7.46 -4.16 1.67
C GLY A 32 -7.76 -3.28 0.47
N SER A 33 -6.72 -2.91 -0.27
CA SER A 33 -6.87 -2.09 -1.47
C SER A 33 -7.62 -2.85 -2.57
N ARG A 34 -7.28 -4.14 -2.74
CA ARG A 34 -7.96 -5.00 -3.71
C ARG A 34 -9.46 -5.05 -3.43
N MET A 35 -9.82 -5.16 -2.15
CA MET A 35 -11.23 -5.19 -1.77
C MET A 35 -11.89 -3.83 -1.95
N HIS A 36 -11.20 -2.76 -1.57
CA HIS A 36 -11.75 -1.40 -1.67
C HIS A 36 -12.03 -1.02 -3.12
N PHE A 37 -11.09 -1.30 -4.02
CA PHE A 37 -11.21 -0.95 -5.45
C PHE A 37 -11.87 -2.05 -6.28
N ARG A 38 -12.21 -3.18 -5.66
CA ARG A 38 -12.80 -4.34 -6.34
C ARG A 38 -11.93 -4.83 -7.48
N LEU A 39 -10.65 -4.98 -7.20
CA LEU A 39 -9.70 -5.45 -8.20
C LEU A 39 -9.77 -6.97 -8.36
N PRO A 40 -9.42 -7.50 -9.54
CA PRO A 40 -9.49 -8.95 -9.78
C PRO A 40 -8.60 -9.73 -8.82
N LYS A 41 -9.09 -10.88 -8.35
CA LYS A 41 -8.33 -11.74 -7.44
C LYS A 41 -7.07 -12.28 -8.09
N GLU A 42 -7.10 -12.47 -9.40
CA GLU A 42 -6.01 -13.05 -10.16
C GLU A 42 -4.90 -12.04 -10.47
N ALA A 43 -5.21 -10.75 -10.33
CA ALA A 43 -4.21 -9.71 -10.61
C ALA A 43 -3.05 -9.81 -9.63
N ASN A 44 -1.83 -9.86 -10.17
CA ASN A 44 -0.63 -9.87 -9.36
C ASN A 44 -0.24 -8.42 -9.07
N LEU A 45 -0.56 -7.97 -7.85
CA LEU A 45 -0.41 -6.56 -7.48
C LEU A 45 0.83 -6.35 -6.64
N VAL A 46 1.50 -5.22 -6.88
CA VAL A 46 2.66 -4.78 -6.11
C VAL A 46 2.43 -3.35 -5.63
N LEU A 47 3.09 -3.01 -4.54
CA LEU A 47 3.01 -1.68 -3.93
C LEU A 47 4.40 -1.05 -3.94
N CYS A 48 4.47 0.22 -4.27
CA CYS A 48 5.75 0.95 -4.30
C CYS A 48 5.53 2.41 -3.93
N ARG A 49 6.64 3.12 -3.69
CA ARG A 49 6.58 4.56 -3.48
C ARG A 49 6.43 5.28 -4.81
N GLN A 50 5.75 6.41 -4.77
CA GLN A 50 5.57 7.24 -5.95
C GLN A 50 6.92 7.70 -6.53
N GLU A 51 7.88 7.99 -5.66
CA GLU A 51 9.21 8.46 -6.06
C GLU A 51 10.12 7.33 -6.55
N LEU A 52 9.78 6.07 -6.21
CA LEU A 52 10.60 4.91 -6.55
C LEU A 52 9.73 3.82 -7.19
N PRO A 53 9.22 4.09 -8.41
CA PRO A 53 8.23 3.21 -9.02
C PRO A 53 8.77 1.83 -9.42
N HIS A 54 10.09 1.66 -9.43
CA HIS A 54 10.70 0.37 -9.77
C HIS A 54 11.18 -0.40 -8.54
N ALA A 55 10.96 0.14 -7.35
CA ALA A 55 11.36 -0.51 -6.10
C ALA A 55 10.12 -1.04 -5.38
N ASP A 56 9.65 -2.19 -5.81
CA ASP A 56 8.46 -2.81 -5.24
C ASP A 56 8.70 -3.19 -3.79
N PHE A 57 7.70 -2.96 -2.94
CA PHE A 57 7.75 -3.37 -1.55
C PHE A 57 7.62 -4.89 -1.45
N ASP A 58 8.39 -5.47 -0.52
CA ASP A 58 8.27 -6.89 -0.19
C ASP A 58 6.93 -7.11 0.53
N PRO A 59 6.04 -7.97 0.02
CA PRO A 59 4.73 -8.17 0.63
C PRO A 59 4.78 -8.73 2.05
N ASP A 60 5.87 -9.38 2.44
CA ASP A 60 6.00 -9.94 3.78
C ASP A 60 6.53 -8.96 4.80
N ARG A 61 6.95 -7.76 4.38
CA ARG A 61 7.42 -6.73 5.29
C ARG A 61 6.27 -5.83 5.72
N ALA A 62 6.46 -5.14 6.83
CA ALA A 62 5.47 -4.21 7.37
C ALA A 62 5.73 -2.78 6.90
N LEU A 63 4.70 -1.93 7.01
CA LEU A 63 4.84 -0.52 6.66
C LEU A 63 5.98 0.15 7.40
N VAL A 64 6.17 -0.21 8.69
CA VAL A 64 7.24 0.36 9.51
C VAL A 64 8.63 0.04 8.96
N ASN A 65 8.79 -1.08 8.28
CA ASN A 65 10.08 -1.48 7.70
C ASN A 65 10.50 -0.57 6.56
N TYR A 66 9.54 0.16 5.96
CA TYR A 66 9.82 1.09 4.86
C TYR A 66 9.73 2.54 5.31
N ASN A 67 9.58 2.78 6.62
CA ASN A 67 9.50 4.13 7.17
C ASN A 67 8.42 4.99 6.49
N VAL A 68 7.27 4.37 6.22
CA VAL A 68 6.13 5.08 5.62
C VAL A 68 5.62 6.12 6.62
N ILE A 69 5.44 7.35 6.15
CA ILE A 69 5.00 8.46 6.99
C ILE A 69 3.56 8.86 6.66
N ASP A 70 2.93 9.58 7.60
CA ASP A 70 1.55 10.04 7.43
C ASP A 70 1.39 10.84 6.15
N GLY A 71 0.36 10.49 5.39
CA GLY A 71 0.04 11.17 4.14
C GLY A 71 0.84 10.72 2.94
N GLU A 72 1.73 9.76 3.12
CA GLU A 72 2.53 9.27 1.99
C GLU A 72 1.65 8.59 0.95
N VAL A 73 1.98 8.82 -0.33
CA VAL A 73 1.26 8.20 -1.45
C VAL A 73 2.04 6.97 -1.91
N LEU A 74 1.37 5.82 -1.86
CA LEU A 74 1.90 4.56 -2.36
C LEU A 74 1.14 4.17 -3.61
N ILE A 75 1.85 3.64 -4.60
CA ILE A 75 1.25 3.26 -5.88
C ILE A 75 0.99 1.76 -5.87
N LEU A 76 -0.25 1.38 -6.16
CA LEU A 76 -0.64 -0.02 -6.34
C LEU A 76 -0.80 -0.27 -7.84
N LYS A 77 -0.06 -1.25 -8.34
CA LYS A 77 -0.06 -1.55 -9.77
C LYS A 77 0.10 -3.04 -10.00
N GLU A 78 -0.18 -3.47 -11.22
CA GLU A 78 0.09 -4.85 -11.61
C GLU A 78 1.57 -5.05 -11.87
N ALA A 79 2.07 -6.19 -11.43
CA ALA A 79 3.46 -6.55 -11.62
C ALA A 79 3.78 -6.83 -13.08
#